data_e0bef20469207d120205434ff8a50b85
#
_entry.id   e0bef20469207d120205434ff8a50b85
#
_cell.length_a   1.000
_cell.length_b   1.000
_cell.length_c   1.000
_cell.angle_alpha   90.00
_cell.angle_beta   90.00
_cell.angle_gamma   90.00
#
_symmetry.space_group_name_H-M   'P 1'
#
loop_
_entity.id
_entity.type
_entity.pdbx_description
1 polymer ?
#
loop_
_entity_poly.entity_id
_entity_poly.type
_entity_poly.pdbx_seq_one_letter_code
_entity_poly.pdbx_strand_id
1 'polypeptide(L)'
;APAVVASRAPYGARARVVAARNESVPQQESPVSADLTIAKSEKDGIFTITAKNLQGLDGYEEVKIPFWSHANGMKDIIWYTPSRQADGSYIVTAKASDHENADGKYEAQVFYVDAKGQNKFVKKAFIDYTAPKPSADLTITKSESDGTFTITAKNLQGFDSYKEVKIPFWSHANGMKDIVWYTPTRQADGSYTVTAKASDHENSDGKYEAQVFYVDANGQNKFVKKAFIDYTAPKPSADLTITKSESDGTFTITAKNLQGFDGYTEVKIPFWSHANGMKDIIWYTPTRQADGSYTVTAKASDHENADGKYEAQVFYVDAQGQNKFVKKAFIDYKNQSRPTGTLLIQN
;
A
#
# COMPACT_ATOMS: atom_id res chain seq x y z
N ALA A 1 8.76 -34.41 -22.58
CA ALA A 1 9.06 -35.61 -21.89
C ALA A 1 7.81 -36.21 -21.32
N PRO A 2 7.56 -37.45 -21.63
CA PRO A 2 6.41 -38.11 -21.12
C PRO A 2 6.49 -38.13 -19.60
N ALA A 3 5.36 -38.12 -19.06
CA ALA A 3 5.18 -38.24 -17.66
C ALA A 3 6.14 -39.25 -17.09
N VAL A 4 6.95 -38.79 -16.19
CA VAL A 4 7.63 -39.70 -15.26
C VAL A 4 6.67 -40.76 -14.76
N VAL A 5 5.48 -40.43 -14.79
CA VAL A 5 4.35 -41.23 -14.43
C VAL A 5 4.19 -42.48 -15.26
N ALA A 6 4.52 -42.36 -16.55
CA ALA A 6 4.41 -43.50 -17.43
C ALA A 6 5.55 -44.50 -17.23
N SER A 7 6.59 -44.12 -16.52
CA SER A 7 7.73 -44.99 -16.28
C SER A 7 7.58 -45.87 -15.05
N ARG A 8 6.44 -45.79 -14.41
CA ARG A 8 6.24 -46.59 -13.21
C ARG A 8 5.84 -47.97 -13.61
N ALA A 9 6.42 -48.92 -12.96
CA ALA A 9 6.20 -50.31 -13.22
C ALA A 9 4.70 -50.60 -13.31
N PRO A 10 4.27 -51.19 -14.37
CA PRO A 10 2.89 -51.57 -14.47
C PRO A 10 2.54 -52.49 -13.32
N TYR A 11 1.38 -52.22 -12.79
CA TYR A 11 0.85 -52.99 -11.71
C TYR A 11 0.88 -54.50 -11.98
N GLY A 12 0.69 -54.88 -13.19
CA GLY A 12 0.57 -56.28 -13.59
C GLY A 12 1.85 -57.08 -13.65
N ALA A 13 2.99 -56.46 -13.38
CA ALA A 13 4.26 -57.18 -13.42
C ALA A 13 4.47 -58.09 -12.20
N ARG A 14 3.43 -58.60 -11.62
CA ARG A 14 3.60 -59.69 -10.67
C ARG A 14 4.13 -60.90 -11.40
N ALA A 15 5.37 -61.22 -11.11
CA ALA A 15 5.87 -62.52 -11.45
C ALA A 15 4.96 -63.54 -10.77
N ARG A 16 4.15 -64.15 -11.55
CA ARG A 16 3.43 -65.33 -11.06
C ARG A 16 4.42 -66.44 -10.93
N VAL A 17 4.66 -66.81 -9.73
CA VAL A 17 5.16 -68.16 -9.49
C VAL A 17 3.97 -69.02 -9.78
N VAL A 18 3.93 -69.52 -11.01
CA VAL A 18 3.00 -70.54 -11.38
C VAL A 18 3.45 -71.79 -10.66
N ALA A 19 2.72 -72.14 -9.64
CA ALA A 19 2.84 -73.50 -9.16
C ALA A 19 2.46 -74.41 -10.33
N ALA A 20 3.39 -75.18 -10.75
CA ALA A 20 3.38 -75.96 -11.99
C ALA A 20 2.38 -77.08 -12.00
N ARG A 21 1.19 -76.97 -11.45
CA ARG A 21 0.25 -78.09 -11.46
C ARG A 21 -1.23 -77.81 -11.43
N ASN A 22 -1.62 -76.54 -11.50
CA ASN A 22 -3.02 -76.26 -11.75
C ASN A 22 -3.07 -75.27 -12.88
N GLU A 23 -3.69 -75.70 -13.93
CA GLU A 23 -4.19 -74.86 -15.00
C GLU A 23 -5.23 -73.93 -14.36
N SER A 24 -4.75 -72.95 -13.57
CA SER A 24 -5.57 -71.88 -13.21
C SER A 24 -5.74 -71.05 -14.47
N VAL A 25 -6.98 -70.98 -14.94
CA VAL A 25 -7.40 -69.97 -15.90
C VAL A 25 -6.77 -68.66 -15.48
N PRO A 26 -5.97 -68.01 -16.38
CA PRO A 26 -5.41 -66.72 -16.04
C PRO A 26 -6.58 -65.84 -15.62
N GLN A 27 -6.58 -65.41 -14.36
CA GLN A 27 -7.55 -64.42 -13.93
C GLN A 27 -7.23 -63.18 -14.74
N GLN A 28 -8.10 -62.88 -15.68
CA GLN A 28 -8.06 -61.59 -16.36
C GLN A 28 -8.26 -60.53 -15.28
N GLU A 29 -7.24 -59.67 -15.15
CA GLU A 29 -7.39 -58.48 -14.35
C GLU A 29 -8.62 -57.72 -14.87
N SER A 30 -9.50 -57.30 -13.97
CA SER A 30 -10.62 -56.43 -14.34
C SER A 30 -10.07 -55.19 -15.04
N PRO A 31 -10.61 -54.81 -16.19
CA PRO A 31 -10.11 -53.61 -16.88
C PRO A 31 -10.32 -52.39 -16.00
N VAL A 32 -9.28 -51.56 -15.94
CA VAL A 32 -9.35 -50.28 -15.21
C VAL A 32 -9.82 -49.18 -16.16
N SER A 33 -10.72 -48.37 -15.69
CA SER A 33 -11.18 -47.18 -16.44
C SER A 33 -11.76 -46.14 -15.48
N ALA A 34 -11.77 -44.91 -15.91
CA ALA A 34 -12.39 -43.80 -15.21
C ALA A 34 -12.64 -42.66 -16.19
N ASP A 35 -13.56 -41.80 -15.83
CA ASP A 35 -13.74 -40.50 -16.48
C ASP A 35 -12.94 -39.46 -15.69
N LEU A 36 -12.13 -38.67 -16.37
CA LEU A 36 -11.32 -37.61 -15.75
C LEU A 36 -11.60 -36.31 -16.45
N THR A 37 -12.02 -35.32 -15.69
CA THR A 37 -12.32 -33.98 -16.18
C THR A 37 -11.57 -32.94 -15.39
N ILE A 38 -11.24 -31.82 -16.03
CA ILE A 38 -10.59 -30.68 -15.41
C ILE A 38 -11.46 -29.47 -15.73
N ALA A 39 -11.91 -28.76 -14.69
CA ALA A 39 -12.55 -27.47 -14.82
C ALA A 39 -11.59 -26.40 -14.28
N LYS A 40 -11.74 -25.17 -14.76
CA LYS A 40 -10.87 -24.08 -14.36
C LYS A 40 -11.66 -22.83 -14.05
N SER A 41 -11.12 -22.01 -13.12
CA SER A 41 -11.47 -20.62 -12.95
C SER A 41 -10.20 -19.82 -13.19
N GLU A 42 -10.08 -19.21 -14.36
CA GLU A 42 -8.89 -18.41 -14.72
C GLU A 42 -8.71 -17.22 -13.81
N LYS A 43 -9.82 -16.57 -13.46
CA LYS A 43 -9.82 -15.43 -12.55
C LYS A 43 -9.23 -15.77 -11.18
N ASP A 44 -9.59 -16.93 -10.65
CA ASP A 44 -9.17 -17.37 -9.32
C ASP A 44 -7.89 -18.19 -9.33
N GLY A 45 -7.44 -18.60 -10.51
CA GLY A 45 -6.27 -19.47 -10.63
C GLY A 45 -6.48 -20.85 -10.02
N ILE A 46 -7.68 -21.41 -10.16
CA ILE A 46 -8.06 -22.68 -9.53
C ILE A 46 -8.50 -23.69 -10.59
N PHE A 47 -8.02 -24.92 -10.43
CA PHE A 47 -8.48 -26.08 -11.21
C PHE A 47 -9.23 -27.02 -10.28
N THR A 48 -10.32 -27.58 -10.79
CA THR A 48 -11.05 -28.67 -10.14
C THR A 48 -10.93 -29.90 -11.02
N ILE A 49 -10.28 -30.95 -10.51
CA ILE A 49 -10.03 -32.17 -11.22
C ILE A 49 -10.90 -33.26 -10.62
N THR A 50 -11.74 -33.88 -11.45
CA THR A 50 -12.71 -34.87 -10.99
C THR A 50 -12.50 -36.20 -11.71
N ALA A 51 -12.30 -37.24 -10.93
CA ALA A 51 -12.32 -38.62 -11.41
C ALA A 51 -13.62 -39.27 -10.96
N LYS A 52 -14.37 -39.80 -11.90
CA LYS A 52 -15.65 -40.45 -11.61
C LYS A 52 -15.84 -41.68 -12.46
N ASN A 53 -16.87 -42.48 -12.15
CA ASN A 53 -17.18 -43.73 -12.85
C ASN A 53 -15.96 -44.67 -12.88
N LEU A 54 -15.29 -44.81 -11.72
CA LEU A 54 -14.12 -45.62 -11.59
C LEU A 54 -14.50 -47.10 -11.70
N GLN A 55 -13.80 -47.81 -12.62
CA GLN A 55 -13.98 -49.24 -12.81
C GLN A 55 -12.65 -49.97 -12.53
N GLY A 56 -12.76 -51.19 -12.02
CA GLY A 56 -11.58 -51.99 -11.76
C GLY A 56 -10.76 -51.54 -10.56
N LEU A 57 -11.37 -50.80 -9.62
CA LEU A 57 -10.70 -50.30 -8.43
C LEU A 57 -10.44 -51.40 -7.38
N ASP A 58 -11.17 -52.53 -7.48
CA ASP A 58 -10.97 -53.63 -6.57
C ASP A 58 -9.52 -54.15 -6.64
N GLY A 59 -8.90 -54.39 -5.51
CA GLY A 59 -7.49 -54.79 -5.43
C GLY A 59 -6.52 -53.61 -5.33
N TYR A 60 -7.01 -52.38 -5.36
CA TYR A 60 -6.22 -51.18 -5.16
C TYR A 60 -6.66 -50.49 -3.87
N GLU A 61 -5.74 -49.76 -3.24
CA GLU A 61 -6.00 -49.16 -1.95
C GLU A 61 -6.28 -47.64 -2.02
N GLU A 62 -5.74 -46.98 -3.04
CA GLU A 62 -5.95 -45.55 -3.14
C GLU A 62 -5.94 -45.07 -4.59
N VAL A 63 -6.39 -43.83 -4.74
CA VAL A 63 -6.37 -43.09 -6.00
C VAL A 63 -5.42 -41.90 -5.85
N LYS A 64 -4.56 -41.68 -6.84
CA LYS A 64 -3.66 -40.54 -6.92
C LYS A 64 -3.86 -39.81 -8.22
N ILE A 65 -3.75 -38.49 -8.16
CA ILE A 65 -3.90 -37.63 -9.34
C ILE A 65 -2.70 -36.70 -9.44
N PRO A 66 -1.67 -37.06 -10.25
CA PRO A 66 -0.61 -36.10 -10.58
C PRO A 66 -1.16 -35.04 -11.54
N PHE A 67 -0.69 -33.82 -11.37
CA PHE A 67 -1.10 -32.68 -12.18
C PHE A 67 0.10 -31.74 -12.38
N TRP A 68 0.28 -31.24 -13.60
CA TRP A 68 1.43 -30.41 -13.96
C TRP A 68 1.13 -29.57 -15.19
N SER A 69 1.96 -28.52 -15.40
CA SER A 69 1.94 -27.74 -16.62
C SER A 69 2.91 -28.33 -17.66
N HIS A 70 2.57 -28.25 -18.92
CA HIS A 70 3.47 -28.64 -20.00
C HIS A 70 4.59 -27.61 -20.21
N ALA A 71 4.35 -26.34 -19.91
CA ALA A 71 5.35 -25.27 -20.05
C ALA A 71 6.63 -25.56 -19.27
N ASN A 72 6.49 -26.16 -18.09
CA ASN A 72 7.62 -26.45 -17.20
C ASN A 72 8.13 -27.88 -17.33
N GLY A 73 7.64 -28.66 -18.32
CA GLY A 73 8.14 -29.98 -18.60
C GLY A 73 8.06 -30.93 -17.41
N MET A 74 7.01 -30.92 -16.65
CA MET A 74 6.79 -31.71 -15.44
C MET A 74 7.59 -31.26 -14.20
N LYS A 75 8.35 -30.18 -14.26
CA LYS A 75 9.10 -29.70 -13.08
C LYS A 75 8.18 -29.28 -11.96
N ASP A 76 6.95 -28.87 -12.28
CA ASP A 76 5.96 -28.43 -11.32
C ASP A 76 4.94 -29.50 -10.94
N ILE A 77 5.22 -30.76 -11.24
CA ILE A 77 4.29 -31.86 -10.95
C ILE A 77 4.03 -32.00 -9.46
N ILE A 78 2.75 -32.13 -9.12
CA ILE A 78 2.31 -32.47 -7.77
C ILE A 78 1.42 -33.70 -7.85
N TRP A 79 1.71 -34.66 -6.99
CA TRP A 79 0.92 -35.88 -6.86
C TRP A 79 -0.13 -35.64 -5.77
N TYR A 80 -1.36 -35.31 -6.20
CA TYR A 80 -2.44 -35.03 -5.28
C TYR A 80 -3.10 -36.31 -4.79
N THR A 81 -3.52 -36.29 -3.51
CA THR A 81 -4.41 -37.30 -2.95
C THR A 81 -5.83 -36.72 -3.01
N PRO A 82 -6.68 -37.19 -3.91
CA PRO A 82 -8.01 -36.63 -4.05
C PRO A 82 -8.90 -36.96 -2.85
N SER A 83 -9.92 -36.16 -2.64
CA SER A 83 -10.96 -36.40 -1.64
C SER A 83 -12.10 -37.17 -2.25
N ARG A 84 -12.48 -38.29 -1.62
CA ARG A 84 -13.63 -39.11 -2.07
C ARG A 84 -14.92 -38.40 -1.67
N GLN A 85 -15.82 -38.27 -2.63
CA GLN A 85 -17.12 -37.67 -2.44
C GLN A 85 -18.18 -38.73 -2.10
N ALA A 86 -19.35 -38.30 -1.61
CA ALA A 86 -20.44 -39.21 -1.25
C ALA A 86 -20.94 -40.02 -2.44
N ASP A 87 -20.84 -39.47 -3.66
CA ASP A 87 -21.26 -40.15 -4.88
C ASP A 87 -20.21 -41.12 -5.44
N GLY A 88 -19.08 -41.28 -4.73
CA GLY A 88 -18.00 -42.17 -5.15
C GLY A 88 -16.97 -41.55 -6.09
N SER A 89 -17.16 -40.27 -6.48
CA SER A 89 -16.15 -39.55 -7.26
C SER A 89 -15.01 -39.09 -6.39
N TYR A 90 -13.89 -38.70 -7.03
CA TYR A 90 -12.71 -38.18 -6.35
C TYR A 90 -12.39 -36.81 -6.93
N ILE A 91 -12.18 -35.82 -6.05
CA ILE A 91 -11.96 -34.42 -6.44
C ILE A 91 -10.64 -33.90 -5.87
N VAL A 92 -9.89 -33.20 -6.73
CA VAL A 92 -8.74 -32.39 -6.36
C VAL A 92 -9.04 -30.94 -6.66
N THR A 93 -8.72 -30.04 -5.74
CA THR A 93 -8.66 -28.60 -6.00
C THR A 93 -7.19 -28.21 -6.03
N ALA A 94 -6.71 -27.77 -7.20
CA ALA A 94 -5.32 -27.37 -7.41
C ALA A 94 -5.25 -25.87 -7.70
N LYS A 95 -4.17 -25.24 -7.27
CA LYS A 95 -3.93 -23.82 -7.52
C LYS A 95 -2.88 -23.66 -8.62
N ALA A 96 -3.15 -22.79 -9.58
CA ALA A 96 -2.19 -22.48 -10.63
C ALA A 96 -0.86 -21.96 -10.05
N SER A 97 -0.92 -21.25 -8.91
CA SER A 97 0.29 -20.74 -8.25
C SER A 97 1.21 -21.85 -7.74
N ASP A 98 0.68 -23.02 -7.43
CA ASP A 98 1.50 -24.19 -7.07
C ASP A 98 2.19 -24.83 -8.29
N HIS A 99 1.83 -24.37 -9.48
CA HIS A 99 2.38 -24.80 -10.77
C HIS A 99 3.00 -23.61 -11.51
N GLU A 100 3.59 -22.67 -10.74
CA GLU A 100 4.31 -21.49 -11.24
C GLU A 100 3.47 -20.56 -12.10
N ASN A 101 2.13 -20.61 -11.97
CA ASN A 101 1.19 -19.83 -12.81
C ASN A 101 1.49 -19.93 -14.30
N ALA A 102 1.94 -21.10 -14.75
CA ALA A 102 2.32 -21.29 -16.12
C ALA A 102 1.12 -21.16 -17.07
N ASP A 103 1.35 -20.53 -18.21
CA ASP A 103 0.38 -20.48 -19.30
C ASP A 103 0.48 -21.75 -20.15
N GLY A 104 -0.60 -22.12 -20.78
CA GLY A 104 -0.63 -23.18 -21.75
C GLY A 104 -1.34 -24.42 -21.25
N LYS A 105 -0.92 -25.58 -21.80
CA LYS A 105 -1.56 -26.86 -21.51
C LYS A 105 -1.14 -27.41 -20.15
N TYR A 106 -2.12 -27.87 -19.40
CA TYR A 106 -1.94 -28.65 -18.17
C TYR A 106 -2.45 -30.05 -18.39
N GLU A 107 -1.87 -30.97 -17.65
CA GLU A 107 -2.25 -32.39 -17.74
C GLU A 107 -2.50 -32.98 -16.35
N ALA A 108 -3.61 -33.70 -16.21
CA ALA A 108 -3.90 -34.51 -15.04
C ALA A 108 -3.94 -35.98 -15.48
N GLN A 109 -3.48 -36.84 -14.61
CA GLN A 109 -3.65 -38.28 -14.77
C GLN A 109 -4.26 -38.89 -13.52
N VAL A 110 -5.01 -39.94 -13.65
CA VAL A 110 -5.50 -40.69 -12.50
C VAL A 110 -4.86 -42.06 -12.47
N PHE A 111 -4.37 -42.44 -11.30
CA PHE A 111 -3.71 -43.71 -11.02
C PHE A 111 -4.42 -44.43 -9.90
N TYR A 112 -4.52 -45.74 -10.04
CA TYR A 112 -4.85 -46.62 -8.92
C TYR A 112 -3.54 -47.09 -8.31
N VAL A 113 -3.48 -47.13 -6.98
CA VAL A 113 -2.27 -47.55 -6.24
C VAL A 113 -2.58 -48.78 -5.43
N ASP A 114 -1.76 -49.84 -5.57
CA ASP A 114 -1.96 -51.07 -4.83
C ASP A 114 -1.33 -51.01 -3.43
N ALA A 115 -1.48 -52.11 -2.68
CA ALA A 115 -0.97 -52.22 -1.32
C ALA A 115 0.56 -52.11 -1.23
N LYS A 116 1.26 -52.34 -2.33
CA LYS A 116 2.71 -52.26 -2.45
C LYS A 116 3.18 -50.87 -2.90
N GLY A 117 2.25 -49.94 -3.11
CA GLY A 117 2.56 -48.60 -3.61
C GLY A 117 2.83 -48.56 -5.12
N GLN A 118 2.48 -49.62 -5.86
CA GLN A 118 2.64 -49.62 -7.30
C GLN A 118 1.48 -48.88 -7.96
N ASN A 119 1.81 -48.08 -8.97
CA ASN A 119 0.86 -47.20 -9.66
C ASN A 119 0.37 -47.86 -10.96
N LYS A 120 -0.93 -47.88 -11.15
CA LYS A 120 -1.58 -48.32 -12.40
C LYS A 120 -2.21 -47.09 -13.06
N PHE A 121 -1.71 -46.71 -14.22
CA PHE A 121 -2.30 -45.62 -15.02
C PHE A 121 -3.70 -46.00 -15.47
N VAL A 122 -4.65 -45.07 -15.38
CA VAL A 122 -6.04 -45.28 -15.74
C VAL A 122 -6.50 -44.35 -16.85
N LYS A 123 -6.32 -43.05 -16.67
CA LYS A 123 -6.84 -42.03 -17.60
C LYS A 123 -6.04 -40.75 -17.50
N LYS A 124 -6.01 -39.97 -18.58
CA LYS A 124 -5.45 -38.62 -18.59
C LYS A 124 -6.41 -37.62 -19.18
N ALA A 125 -6.25 -36.37 -18.80
CA ALA A 125 -7.03 -35.26 -19.31
C ALA A 125 -6.16 -34.02 -19.41
N PHE A 126 -6.56 -33.09 -20.27
CA PHE A 126 -5.84 -31.85 -20.54
C PHE A 126 -6.77 -30.66 -20.39
N ILE A 127 -6.18 -29.51 -20.08
CA ILE A 127 -6.88 -28.22 -20.12
C ILE A 127 -5.88 -27.14 -20.49
N ASP A 128 -6.34 -26.14 -21.22
CA ASP A 128 -5.56 -24.95 -21.50
C ASP A 128 -5.87 -23.91 -20.44
N TYR A 129 -4.85 -23.13 -20.06
CA TYR A 129 -4.97 -22.12 -19.02
C TYR A 129 -4.14 -20.91 -19.38
N THR A 130 -4.70 -19.74 -19.14
CA THR A 130 -3.97 -18.48 -19.27
C THR A 130 -4.04 -17.77 -17.92
N ALA A 131 -2.88 -17.58 -17.30
CA ALA A 131 -2.79 -16.91 -16.02
C ALA A 131 -3.23 -15.44 -16.19
N PRO A 132 -4.01 -14.89 -15.25
CA PRO A 132 -4.33 -13.47 -15.29
C PRO A 132 -3.06 -12.66 -15.26
N LYS A 133 -2.96 -11.69 -16.18
CA LYS A 133 -1.82 -10.77 -16.21
C LYS A 133 -1.96 -9.76 -15.08
N PRO A 134 -0.85 -9.29 -14.49
CA PRO A 134 -0.92 -8.25 -13.48
C PRO A 134 -1.65 -7.02 -13.98
N SER A 135 -2.71 -6.64 -13.28
CA SER A 135 -3.47 -5.42 -13.55
C SER A 135 -4.12 -4.93 -12.27
N ALA A 136 -4.40 -3.63 -12.21
CA ALA A 136 -5.08 -3.01 -11.10
C ALA A 136 -5.64 -1.66 -11.54
N ASP A 137 -6.62 -1.16 -10.82
CA ASP A 137 -7.07 0.21 -10.92
C ASP A 137 -6.31 1.03 -9.89
N LEU A 138 -5.78 2.17 -10.28
CA LEU A 138 -5.04 3.07 -9.40
C LEU A 138 -5.65 4.46 -9.49
N THR A 139 -6.07 4.99 -8.35
CA THR A 139 -6.66 6.32 -8.26
C THR A 139 -5.95 7.14 -7.20
N ILE A 140 -5.89 8.45 -7.43
CA ILE A 140 -5.33 9.41 -6.49
C ILE A 140 -6.39 10.48 -6.25
N THR A 141 -6.70 10.73 -4.98
CA THR A 141 -7.52 11.88 -4.58
C THR A 141 -6.69 12.80 -3.70
N LYS A 142 -7.09 14.04 -3.59
CA LYS A 142 -6.32 15.05 -2.85
C LYS A 142 -7.23 15.90 -1.98
N SER A 143 -6.65 16.41 -0.88
CA SER A 143 -7.20 17.52 -0.12
C SER A 143 -6.14 18.61 -0.14
N GLU A 144 -6.33 19.65 -0.94
CA GLU A 144 -5.35 20.75 -1.06
C GLU A 144 -5.22 21.52 0.24
N SER A 145 -6.34 21.74 0.96
CA SER A 145 -6.32 22.45 2.23
C SER A 145 -5.50 21.70 3.29
N ASP A 146 -5.52 20.37 3.28
CA ASP A 146 -4.81 19.56 4.26
C ASP A 146 -3.42 19.13 3.79
N GLY A 147 -3.13 19.30 2.50
CA GLY A 147 -1.88 18.85 1.93
C GLY A 147 -1.74 17.32 1.93
N THR A 148 -2.84 16.61 1.72
CA THR A 148 -2.84 15.14 1.74
C THR A 148 -3.32 14.56 0.43
N PHE A 149 -2.80 13.36 0.12
CA PHE A 149 -3.23 12.55 -1.01
C PHE A 149 -3.68 11.19 -0.48
N THR A 150 -4.73 10.65 -1.06
CA THR A 150 -5.14 9.27 -0.83
C THR A 150 -4.97 8.50 -2.13
N ILE A 151 -4.14 7.47 -2.10
CA ILE A 151 -3.81 6.65 -3.27
C ILE A 151 -4.40 5.27 -3.03
N THR A 152 -5.23 4.81 -3.96
CA THR A 152 -5.95 3.54 -3.81
C THR A 152 -5.69 2.65 -5.01
N ALA A 153 -5.19 1.44 -4.73
CA ALA A 153 -5.10 0.35 -5.71
C ALA A 153 -6.20 -0.65 -5.40
N LYS A 154 -7.03 -0.94 -6.40
CA LYS A 154 -8.14 -1.89 -6.24
C LYS A 154 -8.31 -2.74 -7.48
N ASN A 155 -9.16 -3.77 -7.37
CA ASN A 155 -9.42 -4.71 -8.46
C ASN A 155 -8.12 -5.34 -8.97
N LEU A 156 -7.27 -5.78 -8.02
CA LEU A 156 -5.99 -6.39 -8.36
C LEU A 156 -6.22 -7.74 -9.06
N GLN A 157 -5.57 -7.91 -10.19
CA GLN A 157 -5.56 -9.17 -10.94
C GLN A 157 -4.12 -9.66 -11.07
N GLY A 158 -3.96 -10.98 -11.12
CA GLY A 158 -2.64 -11.57 -11.33
C GLY A 158 -1.68 -11.38 -10.16
N PHE A 159 -2.21 -11.20 -8.94
CA PHE A 159 -1.39 -10.98 -7.75
C PHE A 159 -0.91 -12.29 -7.08
N ASP A 160 -1.50 -13.44 -7.43
CA ASP A 160 -1.31 -14.70 -6.69
C ASP A 160 0.13 -15.16 -6.52
N SER A 161 1.03 -14.85 -7.44
CA SER A 161 2.45 -15.24 -7.31
C SER A 161 3.31 -14.16 -6.65
N TYR A 162 2.71 -13.11 -6.14
CA TYR A 162 3.43 -11.99 -5.53
C TYR A 162 3.14 -11.95 -4.03
N LYS A 163 4.01 -11.28 -3.27
CA LYS A 163 3.95 -11.26 -1.81
C LYS A 163 3.42 -9.94 -1.25
N GLU A 164 3.69 -8.83 -1.94
CA GLU A 164 3.27 -7.52 -1.43
C GLU A 164 3.03 -6.53 -2.55
N VAL A 165 2.37 -5.44 -2.18
CA VAL A 165 2.11 -4.31 -3.05
C VAL A 165 2.96 -3.14 -2.56
N LYS A 166 3.61 -2.43 -3.47
CA LYS A 166 4.34 -1.18 -3.19
C LYS A 166 3.81 -0.07 -4.08
N ILE A 167 3.74 1.13 -3.53
CA ILE A 167 3.28 2.29 -4.27
C ILE A 167 4.30 3.42 -4.12
N PRO A 168 5.20 3.60 -5.09
CA PRO A 168 6.03 4.80 -5.15
C PRO A 168 5.19 6.00 -5.58
N PHE A 169 5.48 7.16 -5.00
CA PHE A 169 4.79 8.40 -5.26
C PHE A 169 5.78 9.55 -5.22
N TRP A 170 5.69 10.48 -6.16
CA TRP A 170 6.63 11.60 -6.29
C TRP A 170 6.01 12.75 -7.05
N SER A 171 6.63 13.93 -6.92
CA SER A 171 6.27 15.09 -7.73
C SER A 171 7.14 15.14 -8.99
N HIS A 172 6.57 15.58 -10.11
CA HIS A 172 7.33 15.77 -11.33
C HIS A 172 8.24 17.01 -11.25
N ALA A 173 7.89 17.99 -10.43
CA ALA A 173 8.70 19.19 -10.26
C ALA A 173 10.11 18.89 -9.79
N ASN A 174 10.28 17.86 -8.99
CA ASN A 174 11.57 17.48 -8.41
C ASN A 174 12.24 16.31 -9.14
N GLY A 175 11.68 15.87 -10.27
CA GLY A 175 12.29 14.84 -11.11
C GLY A 175 12.56 13.53 -10.38
N MET A 176 11.66 13.08 -9.54
CA MET A 176 11.77 11.88 -8.72
C MET A 176 12.70 12.00 -7.50
N LYS A 177 13.30 13.17 -7.24
CA LYS A 177 14.16 13.35 -6.06
C LYS A 177 13.40 13.18 -4.76
N ASP A 178 12.09 13.43 -4.77
CA ASP A 178 11.23 13.33 -3.60
C ASP A 178 10.44 12.02 -3.55
N ILE A 179 10.84 11.01 -4.32
CA ILE A 179 10.13 9.73 -4.37
C ILE A 179 10.13 9.04 -3.01
N VAL A 180 8.96 8.59 -2.62
CA VAL A 180 8.78 7.73 -1.44
C VAL A 180 8.10 6.44 -1.89
N TRP A 181 8.67 5.32 -1.49
CA TRP A 181 8.10 4.00 -1.76
C TRP A 181 7.23 3.60 -0.58
N TYR A 182 5.92 3.79 -0.74
CA TYR A 182 4.97 3.49 0.33
C TYR A 182 4.61 2.00 0.35
N THR A 183 4.42 1.47 1.56
CA THR A 183 3.79 0.18 1.77
C THR A 183 2.32 0.44 2.09
N PRO A 184 1.40 0.16 1.16
CA PRO A 184 -0.01 0.46 1.40
C PRO A 184 -0.62 -0.48 2.45
N THR A 185 -1.72 -0.03 3.04
CA THR A 185 -2.50 -0.81 4.00
C THR A 185 -3.63 -1.51 3.25
N ARG A 186 -3.73 -2.83 3.44
CA ARG A 186 -4.82 -3.61 2.86
C ARG A 186 -6.11 -3.35 3.61
N GLN A 187 -7.17 -3.03 2.88
CA GLN A 187 -8.50 -2.78 3.43
C GLN A 187 -9.32 -4.07 3.45
N ALA A 188 -10.45 -4.05 4.18
CA ALA A 188 -11.33 -5.20 4.30
C ALA A 188 -11.92 -5.64 2.95
N ASP A 189 -12.11 -4.70 2.01
CA ASP A 189 -12.61 -4.97 0.66
C ASP A 189 -11.55 -5.51 -0.30
N GLY A 190 -10.31 -5.70 0.18
CA GLY A 190 -9.19 -6.17 -0.66
C GLY A 190 -8.43 -5.08 -1.38
N SER A 191 -8.85 -3.81 -1.30
CA SER A 191 -8.08 -2.69 -1.85
C SER A 191 -6.89 -2.37 -0.96
N TYR A 192 -5.96 -1.59 -1.52
CA TYR A 192 -4.76 -1.12 -0.82
C TYR A 192 -4.74 0.39 -0.86
N THR A 193 -4.53 1.02 0.29
CA THR A 193 -4.54 2.49 0.39
C THR A 193 -3.27 3.03 1.02
N VAL A 194 -2.87 4.21 0.54
CA VAL A 194 -1.79 5.03 1.08
C VAL A 194 -2.35 6.41 1.35
N THR A 195 -2.02 6.98 2.51
CA THR A 195 -2.20 8.41 2.77
C THR A 195 -0.82 9.05 2.75
N ALA A 196 -0.58 9.93 1.77
CA ALA A 196 0.69 10.63 1.61
C ALA A 196 0.51 12.12 1.91
N LYS A 197 1.57 12.75 2.41
CA LYS A 197 1.58 14.18 2.70
C LYS A 197 2.38 14.92 1.65
N ALA A 198 1.86 16.02 1.16
CA ALA A 198 2.59 16.87 0.21
C ALA A 198 3.91 17.36 0.81
N SER A 199 3.96 17.58 2.14
CA SER A 199 5.19 18.00 2.82
C SER A 199 6.31 16.97 2.74
N ASP A 200 6.01 15.68 2.59
CA ASP A 200 7.02 14.64 2.36
C ASP A 200 7.56 14.68 0.93
N HIS A 201 6.95 15.49 0.07
CA HIS A 201 7.33 15.70 -1.32
C HIS A 201 7.64 17.17 -1.59
N GLU A 202 8.21 17.85 -0.57
CA GLU A 202 8.67 19.25 -0.64
C GLU A 202 7.56 20.26 -0.94
N ASN A 203 6.29 19.90 -0.68
CA ASN A 203 5.13 20.75 -0.99
C ASN A 203 5.13 21.26 -2.43
N SER A 204 5.62 20.46 -3.36
CA SER A 204 5.77 20.87 -4.75
C SER A 204 4.43 21.09 -5.42
N ASP A 205 4.35 22.11 -6.25
CA ASP A 205 3.22 22.35 -7.14
C ASP A 205 3.37 21.52 -8.41
N GLY A 206 2.25 21.20 -9.04
CA GLY A 206 2.23 20.58 -10.34
C GLY A 206 1.79 19.13 -10.32
N LYS A 207 2.29 18.38 -11.27
CA LYS A 207 1.91 16.98 -11.46
C LYS A 207 2.63 16.08 -10.48
N TYR A 208 1.86 15.17 -9.87
CA TYR A 208 2.38 14.05 -9.08
C TYR A 208 2.04 12.75 -9.77
N GLU A 209 2.86 11.76 -9.55
CA GLU A 209 2.68 10.43 -10.11
C GLU A 209 2.76 9.36 -9.04
N ALA A 210 1.80 8.42 -9.08
CA ALA A 210 1.85 7.20 -8.31
C ALA A 210 1.94 6.02 -9.25
N GLN A 211 2.66 4.99 -8.85
CA GLN A 211 2.68 3.72 -9.55
C GLN A 211 2.37 2.62 -8.55
N VAL A 212 1.78 1.52 -9.01
CA VAL A 212 1.59 0.33 -8.20
C VAL A 212 2.44 -0.79 -8.77
N PHE A 213 3.18 -1.46 -7.88
CA PHE A 213 4.04 -2.59 -8.19
C PHE A 213 3.62 -3.78 -7.36
N TYR A 214 3.66 -4.96 -7.98
CA TYR A 214 3.63 -6.22 -7.26
C TYR A 214 5.08 -6.66 -7.00
N VAL A 215 5.35 -7.14 -5.81
CA VAL A 215 6.69 -7.57 -5.41
C VAL A 215 6.67 -9.06 -5.13
N ASP A 216 7.57 -9.82 -5.75
CA ASP A 216 7.65 -11.26 -5.59
C ASP A 216 8.46 -11.66 -4.35
N ALA A 217 8.56 -12.97 -4.11
CA ALA A 217 9.29 -13.51 -2.95
C ALA A 217 10.77 -13.17 -2.96
N ASN A 218 11.34 -12.84 -4.14
CA ASN A 218 12.73 -12.47 -4.30
C ASN A 218 12.95 -10.96 -4.20
N GLY A 219 11.90 -10.18 -3.91
CA GLY A 219 11.98 -8.73 -3.84
C GLY A 219 11.99 -8.03 -5.18
N GLN A 220 11.69 -8.74 -6.26
CA GLN A 220 11.63 -8.13 -7.59
C GLN A 220 10.30 -7.45 -7.82
N ASN A 221 10.37 -6.27 -8.44
CA ASN A 221 9.23 -5.40 -8.66
C ASN A 221 8.64 -5.60 -10.06
N LYS A 222 7.33 -5.80 -10.12
CA LYS A 222 6.59 -5.84 -11.37
C LYS A 222 5.69 -4.62 -11.45
N PHE A 223 5.94 -3.75 -12.42
CA PHE A 223 5.09 -2.59 -12.68
C PHE A 223 3.71 -3.06 -13.14
N VAL A 224 2.65 -2.43 -12.58
CA VAL A 224 1.27 -2.79 -12.88
C VAL A 224 0.49 -1.63 -13.48
N LYS A 225 0.50 -0.47 -12.84
CA LYS A 225 -0.32 0.67 -13.25
C LYS A 225 0.28 1.97 -12.74
N LYS A 226 0.00 3.08 -13.43
CA LYS A 226 0.36 4.42 -12.98
C LYS A 226 -0.85 5.35 -13.05
N ALA A 227 -0.80 6.39 -12.23
CA ALA A 227 -1.83 7.43 -12.18
C ALA A 227 -1.19 8.77 -11.87
N PHE A 228 -1.86 9.84 -12.25
CA PHE A 228 -1.37 11.21 -12.08
C PHE A 228 -2.43 12.05 -11.39
N ILE A 229 -1.97 13.10 -10.71
CA ILE A 229 -2.85 14.13 -10.17
C ILE A 229 -2.10 15.46 -10.19
N ASP A 230 -2.81 16.56 -10.42
CA ASP A 230 -2.26 17.90 -10.28
C ASP A 230 -2.54 18.41 -8.87
N TYR A 231 -1.61 19.16 -8.33
CA TYR A 231 -1.70 19.68 -6.97
C TYR A 231 -1.11 21.08 -6.92
N THR A 232 -1.79 21.96 -6.16
CA THR A 232 -1.29 23.29 -5.86
C THR A 232 -1.22 23.42 -4.35
N ALA A 233 0.00 23.58 -3.83
CA ALA A 233 0.19 23.74 -2.38
C ALA A 233 -0.48 25.03 -1.91
N PRO A 234 -1.18 25.03 -0.76
CA PRO A 234 -1.68 26.25 -0.17
C PRO A 234 -0.52 27.19 0.09
N LYS A 235 -0.67 28.44 -0.33
CA LYS A 235 0.35 29.46 -0.07
C LYS A 235 0.28 29.87 1.40
N PRO A 236 1.42 30.16 2.04
CA PRO A 236 1.43 30.65 3.40
C PRO A 236 0.55 31.89 3.55
N SER A 237 -0.43 31.83 4.44
CA SER A 237 -1.28 32.95 4.79
C SER A 237 -1.77 32.82 6.24
N ALA A 238 -2.09 33.92 6.86
CA ALA A 238 -2.63 33.97 8.21
C ALA A 238 -3.33 35.30 8.43
N ASP A 239 -4.23 35.33 9.40
CA ASP A 239 -4.76 36.60 9.95
C ASP A 239 -3.89 36.99 11.12
N LEU A 240 -3.47 38.26 11.18
CA LEU A 240 -2.66 38.81 12.26
C LEU A 240 -3.34 40.04 12.82
N THR A 241 -3.62 39.99 14.12
CA THR A 241 -4.26 41.13 14.83
C THR A 241 -3.43 41.54 16.03
N ILE A 242 -3.46 42.82 16.34
CA ILE A 242 -2.82 43.37 17.51
C ILE A 242 -3.89 44.13 18.29
N THR A 243 -4.04 43.82 19.57
CA THR A 243 -4.83 44.61 20.52
C THR A 243 -3.92 45.19 21.58
N LYS A 244 -4.36 46.24 22.23
CA LYS A 244 -3.55 46.93 23.22
C LYS A 244 -4.36 47.26 24.46
N SER A 245 -3.65 47.34 25.60
CA SER A 245 -4.13 47.96 26.81
C SER A 245 -3.16 49.10 27.14
N GLU A 246 -3.55 50.33 26.86
CA GLU A 246 -2.67 51.47 27.10
C GLU A 246 -2.44 51.69 28.60
N SER A 247 -3.45 51.39 29.43
CA SER A 247 -3.33 51.51 30.89
C SER A 247 -2.31 50.55 31.45
N ASP A 248 -2.23 49.32 30.89
CA ASP A 248 -1.31 48.29 31.35
C ASP A 248 0.03 48.28 30.60
N GLY A 249 0.10 49.00 29.48
CA GLY A 249 1.29 49.00 28.63
C GLY A 249 1.54 47.66 27.99
N THR A 250 0.49 46.95 27.62
CA THR A 250 0.59 45.62 27.01
C THR A 250 -0.05 45.55 25.64
N PHE A 251 0.48 44.63 24.83
CA PHE A 251 -0.08 44.26 23.51
C PHE A 251 -0.38 42.80 23.52
N THR A 252 -1.48 42.41 22.87
CA THR A 252 -1.77 41.03 22.57
C THR A 252 -1.76 40.84 21.05
N ILE A 253 -0.88 40.00 20.57
CA ILE A 253 -0.68 39.75 19.14
C ILE A 253 -1.17 38.34 18.86
N THR A 254 -2.10 38.18 17.91
CA THR A 254 -2.73 36.91 17.62
C THR A 254 -2.60 36.58 16.12
N ALA A 255 -2.01 35.42 15.82
CA ALA A 255 -2.01 34.86 14.49
C ALA A 255 -3.00 33.70 14.47
N LYS A 256 -3.96 33.73 13.56
CA LYS A 256 -4.98 32.69 13.43
C LYS A 256 -5.30 32.38 11.97
N ASN A 257 -6.07 31.31 11.74
CA ASN A 257 -6.44 30.89 10.40
C ASN A 257 -5.20 30.66 9.52
N LEU A 258 -4.20 29.97 10.08
CA LEU A 258 -2.96 29.68 9.38
C LEU A 258 -3.21 28.74 8.22
N GLN A 259 -2.74 29.13 7.03
CA GLN A 259 -2.78 28.30 5.83
C GLN A 259 -1.35 28.08 5.33
N GLY A 260 -1.13 26.95 4.67
CA GLY A 260 0.17 26.66 4.10
C GLY A 260 1.28 26.48 5.13
N PHE A 261 0.92 26.07 6.35
CA PHE A 261 1.88 25.86 7.42
C PHE A 261 2.58 24.51 7.34
N ASP A 262 2.00 23.54 6.62
CA ASP A 262 2.62 22.22 6.45
C ASP A 262 4.00 22.35 5.81
N GLY A 263 4.98 21.66 6.35
CA GLY A 263 6.38 21.78 5.92
C GLY A 263 7.18 22.81 6.73
N TYR A 264 6.52 23.52 7.65
CA TYR A 264 7.17 24.42 8.58
C TYR A 264 7.07 23.86 9.99
N THR A 265 8.00 24.23 10.86
CA THR A 265 8.09 23.65 12.21
C THR A 265 7.66 24.59 13.31
N GLU A 266 7.72 25.91 13.10
CA GLU A 266 7.33 26.86 14.14
C GLU A 266 6.86 28.18 13.53
N VAL A 267 6.20 28.97 14.40
CA VAL A 267 5.76 30.33 14.11
C VAL A 267 6.60 31.29 14.93
N LYS A 268 7.06 32.36 14.32
CA LYS A 268 7.75 33.48 15.00
C LYS A 268 7.03 34.76 14.71
N ILE A 269 6.97 35.65 15.72
CA ILE A 269 6.35 36.96 15.59
C ILE A 269 7.32 38.04 16.05
N PRO A 270 8.05 38.67 15.13
CA PRO A 270 8.80 39.89 15.48
C PRO A 270 7.85 41.04 15.67
N PHE A 271 8.18 41.88 16.64
CA PHE A 271 7.38 43.06 17.02
C PHE A 271 8.33 44.21 17.42
N TRP A 272 8.03 45.40 16.94
CA TRP A 272 8.87 46.57 17.20
C TRP A 272 8.07 47.86 17.07
N SER A 273 8.64 48.97 17.62
CA SER A 273 8.11 50.27 17.37
C SER A 273 8.75 50.93 16.16
N HIS A 274 7.99 51.73 15.42
CA HIS A 274 8.54 52.49 14.29
C HIS A 274 9.37 53.69 14.78
N ALA A 275 9.09 54.22 15.97
CA ALA A 275 9.84 55.33 16.52
C ALA A 275 11.32 55.03 16.67
N ASN A 276 11.67 53.80 16.95
CA ASN A 276 13.05 53.37 17.15
C ASN A 276 13.66 52.66 15.92
N GLY A 277 12.98 52.69 14.78
CA GLY A 277 13.49 52.13 13.52
C GLY A 277 13.96 50.69 13.60
N MET A 278 13.22 49.84 14.27
CA MET A 278 13.50 48.41 14.50
C MET A 278 14.62 48.16 15.55
N LYS A 279 15.18 49.17 16.20
CA LYS A 279 16.21 48.94 17.24
C LYS A 279 15.67 48.16 18.42
N ASP A 280 14.37 48.24 18.69
CA ASP A 280 13.73 47.56 19.78
C ASP A 280 13.02 46.27 19.38
N ILE A 281 13.34 45.72 18.22
CA ILE A 281 12.71 44.49 17.71
C ILE A 281 12.97 43.30 18.65
N ILE A 282 11.91 42.58 18.95
CA ILE A 282 11.98 41.31 19.66
C ILE A 282 11.28 40.25 18.78
N TRP A 283 11.95 39.15 18.59
CA TRP A 283 11.41 37.98 17.88
C TRP A 283 10.75 37.06 18.90
N TYR A 284 9.44 37.20 19.04
CA TYR A 284 8.70 36.38 19.99
C TYR A 284 8.41 35.01 19.46
N THR A 285 8.44 34.03 20.38
CA THR A 285 7.92 32.69 20.10
C THR A 285 6.51 32.66 20.69
N PRO A 286 5.47 32.65 19.84
CA PRO A 286 4.09 32.69 20.37
C PRO A 286 3.70 31.37 20.99
N THR A 287 2.69 31.38 21.85
CA THR A 287 2.10 30.21 22.48
C THR A 287 0.92 29.74 21.66
N ARG A 288 0.92 28.46 21.29
CA ARG A 288 -0.20 27.86 20.56
C ARG A 288 -1.38 27.67 21.51
N GLN A 289 -2.56 28.12 21.11
CA GLN A 289 -3.80 27.98 21.86
C GLN A 289 -4.55 26.70 21.44
N ALA A 290 -5.53 26.31 22.27
CA ALA A 290 -6.33 25.11 21.98
C ALA A 290 -7.09 25.19 20.65
N ASP A 291 -7.46 26.41 20.22
CA ASP A 291 -8.16 26.62 18.94
C ASP A 291 -7.22 26.65 17.73
N GLY A 292 -5.91 26.41 17.95
CA GLY A 292 -4.93 26.44 16.87
C GLY A 292 -4.33 27.80 16.57
N SER A 293 -4.81 28.88 17.21
CA SER A 293 -4.20 30.19 17.07
C SER A 293 -2.90 30.28 17.87
N TYR A 294 -2.11 31.33 17.58
CA TYR A 294 -0.85 31.59 18.25
C TYR A 294 -0.91 33.01 18.83
N THR A 295 -0.56 33.14 20.11
CA THR A 295 -0.63 34.43 20.81
C THR A 295 0.69 34.81 21.46
N VAL A 296 0.95 36.12 21.46
CA VAL A 296 2.04 36.77 22.17
C VAL A 296 1.46 37.86 23.04
N THR A 297 1.92 37.97 24.30
CA THR A 297 1.71 39.12 25.11
C THR A 297 3.03 39.88 25.21
N ALA A 298 3.08 41.10 24.68
CA ALA A 298 4.27 41.95 24.66
C ALA A 298 4.05 43.15 25.57
N LYS A 299 5.13 43.65 26.15
CA LYS A 299 5.11 44.83 27.00
C LYS A 299 5.71 46.02 26.28
N ALA A 300 5.05 47.19 26.35
CA ALA A 300 5.60 48.41 25.77
C ALA A 300 6.97 48.74 26.37
N SER A 301 7.19 48.39 27.65
CA SER A 301 8.47 48.63 28.31
C SER A 301 9.63 47.88 27.70
N ASP A 302 9.36 46.73 27.07
CA ASP A 302 10.38 45.99 26.34
C ASP A 302 10.71 46.62 24.99
N HIS A 303 9.96 47.61 24.57
CA HIS A 303 10.11 48.39 23.34
C HIS A 303 10.32 49.90 23.66
N GLU A 304 11.01 50.16 24.77
CA GLU A 304 11.41 51.52 25.21
C GLU A 304 10.22 52.44 25.48
N ASN A 305 9.03 51.87 25.73
CA ASN A 305 7.81 52.64 25.95
C ASN A 305 7.55 53.69 24.85
N ALA A 306 7.92 53.37 23.62
CA ALA A 306 7.81 54.27 22.50
C ALA A 306 6.35 54.59 22.18
N ASP A 307 6.09 55.86 21.84
CA ASP A 307 4.80 56.28 21.29
C ASP A 307 4.78 56.09 19.77
N GLY A 308 3.60 55.92 19.22
CA GLY A 308 3.40 55.85 17.79
C GLY A 308 3.07 54.51 17.26
N LYS A 309 3.46 54.26 16.01
CA LYS A 309 3.13 53.04 15.31
C LYS A 309 4.05 51.88 15.74
N TYR A 310 3.43 50.75 16.01
CA TYR A 310 4.12 49.48 16.22
C TYR A 310 3.75 48.51 15.07
N GLU A 311 4.65 47.62 14.76
CA GLU A 311 4.45 46.62 13.72
C GLU A 311 4.75 45.23 14.24
N ALA A 312 3.85 44.28 13.94
CA ALA A 312 4.07 42.84 14.12
C ALA A 312 4.08 42.16 12.75
N GLN A 313 4.91 41.17 12.63
CA GLN A 313 4.88 40.28 11.47
C GLN A 313 4.80 38.84 11.95
N VAL A 314 4.21 38.00 11.17
CA VAL A 314 4.21 36.53 11.42
C VAL A 314 5.01 35.84 10.34
N PHE A 315 5.91 34.96 10.79
CA PHE A 315 6.79 34.16 9.94
C PHE A 315 6.56 32.68 10.24
N TYR A 316 6.56 31.86 9.20
CA TYR A 316 6.72 30.42 9.34
C TYR A 316 8.21 30.09 9.22
N VAL A 317 8.69 29.18 10.06
CA VAL A 317 10.10 28.79 10.11
C VAL A 317 10.19 27.32 9.77
N ASP A 318 11.07 26.97 8.81
CA ASP A 318 11.26 25.58 8.40
C ASP A 318 12.26 24.86 9.30
N ALA A 319 12.49 23.56 9.01
CA ALA A 319 13.40 22.74 9.80
C ALA A 319 14.85 23.20 9.73
N GLN A 320 15.23 23.96 8.68
CA GLN A 320 16.56 24.53 8.51
C GLN A 320 16.68 25.93 9.14
N GLY A 321 15.63 26.40 9.82
CA GLY A 321 15.63 27.71 10.45
C GLY A 321 15.39 28.86 9.51
N GLN A 322 14.95 28.60 8.27
CA GLN A 322 14.66 29.66 7.31
C GLN A 322 13.28 30.23 7.55
N ASN A 323 13.19 31.58 7.44
CA ASN A 323 11.99 32.35 7.74
C ASN A 323 11.21 32.66 6.47
N LYS A 324 9.91 32.34 6.49
CA LYS A 324 8.98 32.75 5.43
C LYS A 324 8.02 33.80 5.97
N PHE A 325 8.08 34.99 5.41
CA PHE A 325 7.13 36.07 5.76
C PHE A 325 5.72 35.65 5.31
N VAL A 326 4.73 35.93 6.22
CA VAL A 326 3.35 35.56 5.96
C VAL A 326 2.42 36.77 5.98
N LYS A 327 2.46 37.57 7.04
CA LYS A 327 1.53 38.70 7.23
C LYS A 327 2.13 39.72 8.15
N LYS A 328 1.69 40.98 8.01
CA LYS A 328 2.04 42.06 8.93
C LYS A 328 0.79 42.82 9.38
N ALA A 329 0.90 43.42 10.57
CA ALA A 329 -0.16 44.23 11.15
C ALA A 329 0.46 45.41 11.93
N PHE A 330 -0.31 46.46 12.08
CA PHE A 330 0.13 47.67 12.72
C PHE A 330 -0.85 48.06 13.83
N ILE A 331 -0.35 48.78 14.83
CA ILE A 331 -1.20 49.42 15.85
C ILE A 331 -0.54 50.69 16.30
N ASP A 332 -1.33 51.73 16.63
CA ASP A 332 -0.84 52.93 17.23
C ASP A 332 -0.93 52.80 18.74
N TYR A 333 0.07 53.33 19.45
CA TYR A 333 0.16 53.22 20.88
C TYR A 333 0.62 54.54 21.46
N LYS A 334 0.02 54.94 22.61
CA LYS A 334 0.43 56.09 23.37
C LYS A 334 0.72 55.69 24.79
N ASN A 335 1.94 55.95 25.23
CA ASN A 335 2.35 55.68 26.60
C ASN A 335 1.65 56.61 27.57
N GLN A 336 0.88 56.04 28.51
CA GLN A 336 0.15 56.81 29.51
C GLN A 336 0.88 56.93 30.85
N SER A 337 2.04 56.29 30.98
CA SER A 337 2.78 56.25 32.25
C SER A 337 3.76 57.39 32.43
N ARG A 338 3.64 58.48 31.63
CA ARG A 338 4.42 59.68 31.90
C ARG A 338 3.85 60.33 33.16
N PRO A 339 4.67 60.56 34.24
CA PRO A 339 4.20 61.34 35.39
C PRO A 339 3.83 62.75 34.92
N THR A 340 2.57 63.12 35.09
CA THR A 340 2.16 64.51 35.03
C THR A 340 2.73 65.13 36.26
N GLY A 341 4.01 65.54 36.22
CA GLY A 341 4.65 66.26 37.26
C GLY A 341 4.10 67.70 37.24
N THR A 342 3.10 67.97 38.07
CA THR A 342 2.80 69.32 38.42
C THR A 342 3.88 69.75 39.39
N LEU A 343 4.81 70.57 38.91
CA LEU A 343 5.78 71.25 39.79
C LEU A 343 5.01 72.25 40.61
N LEU A 344 4.67 71.89 41.83
CA LEU A 344 4.21 72.90 42.82
C LEU A 344 5.43 73.62 43.26
N ILE A 345 5.64 74.82 42.72
CA ILE A 345 6.57 75.76 43.24
C ILE A 345 5.85 76.42 44.47
N GLN A 346 6.24 75.98 45.67
CA GLN A 346 5.87 76.74 46.89
C GLN A 346 6.81 77.89 46.99
N ASN A 347 6.21 79.11 46.99
CA ASN A 347 6.86 80.36 47.40
C ASN A 347 6.99 80.38 48.89
#